data_0b1651481f076e35e0faac8c8440e961
#
_entry.id   0b1651481f076e35e0faac8c8440e961
#
_cell.length_a   1.000
_cell.length_b   1.000
_cell.length_c   1.000
_cell.angle_alpha   90.00
_cell.angle_beta   90.00
_cell.angle_gamma   90.00
#
_symmetry.space_group_name_H-M   'P 1'
#
loop_
_entity.id
_entity.type
_entity.pdbx_description
1 polymer ?
#
loop_
_entity_poly.entity_id
_entity_poly.type
_entity_poly.pdbx_seq_one_letter_code
_entity_poly.pdbx_strand_id
1 'polypeptide(L)'
;MFIVGFALPGNAQNKGKKFTLEDFNLTYTFRTQGVSGLRSLNDGEHYTVLEDKGKKLVMYSYKTGKAVSTLLDLNDPKYKAVQTIQDYEFSPEEDRILICTNINPIYRRSFTADYFVFDFKNKELKPLSEGGSQRLATFSPTGTKVAFVRDNNIFIADLRFGSEIQITFDGKFNEIIN
;
A
#
# COMPACT_ATOMS: atom_id res chain seq x y z
N MET A 1 22.94 19.30 -70.12
CA MET A 1 21.76 19.03 -69.33
C MET A 1 22.14 19.30 -67.86
N PHE A 2 21.82 20.50 -67.35
CA PHE A 2 22.16 20.93 -65.98
C PHE A 2 20.97 20.58 -65.08
N ILE A 3 21.23 19.74 -64.07
CA ILE A 3 20.25 19.44 -63.03
C ILE A 3 20.42 20.47 -61.91
N VAL A 4 19.48 21.41 -61.79
CA VAL A 4 19.41 22.35 -60.69
C VAL A 4 18.70 21.64 -59.53
N GLY A 5 19.46 21.24 -58.49
CA GLY A 5 18.93 20.71 -57.28
C GLY A 5 18.30 21.83 -56.42
N PHE A 6 17.00 21.82 -56.26
CA PHE A 6 16.31 22.66 -55.26
C PHE A 6 16.54 22.09 -53.87
N ALA A 7 17.37 22.76 -53.08
CA ALA A 7 17.42 22.52 -51.64
C ALA A 7 16.20 23.17 -50.99
N LEU A 8 15.25 22.38 -50.50
CA LEU A 8 14.17 22.86 -49.64
C LEU A 8 14.76 23.23 -48.27
N PRO A 9 14.52 24.46 -47.77
CA PRO A 9 14.93 24.78 -46.41
C PRO A 9 14.09 23.94 -45.44
N GLY A 10 14.71 23.01 -44.78
CA GLY A 10 14.11 22.26 -43.67
C GLY A 10 13.76 23.22 -42.52
N ASN A 11 12.51 23.56 -42.35
CA ASN A 11 12.03 24.26 -41.16
C ASN A 11 12.07 23.34 -39.95
N ALA A 12 13.26 23.07 -39.41
CA ALA A 12 13.48 22.42 -38.14
C ALA A 12 13.44 23.47 -37.00
N GLN A 13 12.42 24.33 -37.00
CA GLN A 13 12.11 25.14 -35.81
C GLN A 13 10.85 24.62 -35.18
N ASN A 14 10.98 23.56 -34.41
CA ASN A 14 10.02 23.29 -33.33
C ASN A 14 10.04 24.51 -32.43
N LYS A 15 8.98 25.32 -32.43
CA LYS A 15 8.69 26.35 -31.44
C LYS A 15 8.32 25.66 -30.14
N GLY A 16 9.21 24.81 -29.61
CA GLY A 16 9.06 24.21 -28.30
C GLY A 16 9.11 25.32 -27.24
N LYS A 17 8.25 25.23 -26.25
CA LYS A 17 8.31 26.08 -25.05
C LYS A 17 9.71 25.98 -24.47
N LYS A 18 10.39 27.13 -24.26
CA LYS A 18 11.66 27.14 -23.54
C LYS A 18 11.39 26.77 -22.08
N PHE A 19 12.18 25.86 -21.56
CA PHE A 19 12.13 25.49 -20.15
C PHE A 19 12.71 26.59 -19.28
N THR A 20 12.05 26.88 -18.17
CA THR A 20 12.52 27.86 -17.16
C THR A 20 12.91 27.12 -15.87
N LEU A 21 13.63 27.81 -14.98
CA LEU A 21 13.96 27.28 -13.67
C LEU A 21 12.68 27.01 -12.84
N GLU A 22 11.64 27.80 -13.04
CA GLU A 22 10.34 27.60 -12.42
C GLU A 22 9.69 26.27 -12.87
N ASP A 23 9.80 25.91 -14.16
CA ASP A 23 9.26 24.66 -14.68
C ASP A 23 9.89 23.43 -13.98
N PHE A 24 11.14 23.53 -13.51
CA PHE A 24 11.85 22.44 -12.81
C PHE A 24 11.64 22.45 -11.29
N ASN A 25 11.54 23.62 -10.68
CA ASN A 25 11.60 23.76 -9.22
C ASN A 25 10.25 24.09 -8.57
N LEU A 26 9.37 24.81 -9.26
CA LEU A 26 8.13 25.35 -8.66
C LEU A 26 6.85 24.76 -9.28
N THR A 27 6.88 24.45 -10.58
CA THR A 27 5.72 23.90 -11.25
C THR A 27 5.98 22.44 -11.55
N TYR A 28 5.22 21.52 -11.08
CA TYR A 28 5.36 20.09 -11.32
C TYR A 28 5.18 19.68 -12.81
N THR A 29 5.62 20.55 -13.75
CA THR A 29 5.43 20.43 -15.19
C THR A 29 5.98 19.11 -15.76
N PHE A 30 7.08 18.60 -15.18
CA PHE A 30 7.72 17.37 -15.63
C PHE A 30 7.46 16.17 -14.70
N ARG A 31 6.55 16.31 -13.76
CA ARG A 31 6.21 15.20 -12.88
C ARG A 31 5.42 14.16 -13.67
N THR A 32 6.01 13.00 -13.85
CA THR A 32 5.31 11.86 -14.43
C THR A 32 4.28 11.33 -13.44
N GLN A 33 3.08 11.05 -13.93
CA GLN A 33 2.11 10.29 -13.17
C GLN A 33 2.54 8.82 -13.24
N GLY A 34 3.01 8.29 -12.12
CA GLY A 34 3.33 6.88 -11.98
C GLY A 34 2.28 6.18 -11.11
N VAL A 35 2.12 4.88 -11.30
CA VAL A 35 1.37 4.05 -10.36
C VAL A 35 2.27 3.81 -9.16
N SER A 36 1.88 4.30 -7.98
CA SER A 36 2.58 4.05 -6.73
C SER A 36 1.84 3.00 -5.91
N GLY A 37 2.60 2.18 -5.15
CA GLY A 37 2.00 1.19 -4.25
C GLY A 37 1.32 0.01 -4.96
N LEU A 38 1.68 -0.25 -6.22
CA LEU A 38 1.20 -1.41 -6.97
C LEU A 38 1.65 -2.69 -6.28
N ARG A 39 0.73 -3.64 -6.09
CA ARG A 39 1.00 -4.99 -5.59
C ARG A 39 0.40 -6.02 -6.52
N SER A 40 1.27 -6.87 -7.05
CA SER A 40 0.86 -7.99 -7.90
C SER A 40 0.10 -9.03 -7.08
N LEU A 41 -0.89 -9.65 -7.71
CA LEU A 41 -1.55 -10.83 -7.16
C LEU A 41 -0.84 -12.11 -7.65
N ASN A 42 -1.05 -13.21 -6.94
CA ASN A 42 -0.43 -14.51 -7.20
C ASN A 42 -0.85 -15.11 -8.55
N ASP A 43 -1.96 -14.67 -9.12
CA ASP A 43 -2.44 -15.10 -10.43
C ASP A 43 -1.57 -14.61 -11.60
N GLY A 44 -0.70 -13.61 -11.36
CA GLY A 44 0.17 -13.01 -12.37
C GLY A 44 -0.56 -12.18 -13.44
N GLU A 45 -1.88 -12.06 -13.35
CA GLU A 45 -2.73 -11.33 -14.30
C GLU A 45 -3.27 -10.01 -13.75
N HIS A 46 -3.31 -9.89 -12.43
CA HIS A 46 -3.88 -8.74 -11.73
C HIS A 46 -2.91 -8.09 -10.75
N TYR A 47 -3.20 -6.85 -10.45
CA TYR A 47 -2.51 -6.07 -9.41
C TYR A 47 -3.52 -5.19 -8.67
N THR A 48 -3.15 -4.74 -7.49
CA THR A 48 -3.96 -3.85 -6.69
C THR A 48 -3.30 -2.51 -6.46
N VAL A 49 -4.12 -1.48 -6.32
CA VAL A 49 -3.70 -0.10 -6.05
C VAL A 49 -4.65 0.51 -5.01
N LEU A 50 -4.10 1.35 -4.14
CA LEU A 50 -4.90 2.20 -3.26
C LEU A 50 -5.33 3.45 -4.02
N GLU A 51 -6.62 3.71 -4.03
CA GLU A 51 -7.26 4.88 -4.62
C GLU A 51 -7.98 5.73 -3.58
N ASP A 52 -8.51 6.87 -4.02
CA ASP A 52 -9.28 7.79 -3.18
C ASP A 52 -8.55 8.09 -1.85
N LYS A 53 -7.26 8.44 -1.95
CA LYS A 53 -6.39 8.73 -0.80
C LYS A 53 -6.34 7.59 0.23
N GLY A 54 -6.33 6.35 -0.25
CA GLY A 54 -6.28 5.16 0.60
C GLY A 54 -7.63 4.68 1.13
N LYS A 55 -8.74 5.18 0.60
CA LYS A 55 -10.08 4.71 0.99
C LYS A 55 -10.57 3.51 0.20
N LYS A 56 -9.98 3.27 -0.97
CA LYS A 56 -10.38 2.15 -1.83
C LYS A 56 -9.18 1.29 -2.18
N LEU A 57 -9.37 -0.02 -2.11
CA LEU A 57 -8.46 -1.00 -2.68
C LEU A 57 -9.08 -1.54 -3.96
N VAL A 58 -8.44 -1.24 -5.09
CA VAL A 58 -8.96 -1.57 -6.43
C VAL A 58 -8.03 -2.54 -7.14
N MET A 59 -8.61 -3.57 -7.75
CA MET A 59 -7.90 -4.55 -8.55
C MET A 59 -7.95 -4.17 -10.02
N TYR A 60 -6.81 -4.27 -10.68
CA TYR A 60 -6.59 -3.95 -12.09
C TYR A 60 -6.05 -5.16 -12.87
N SER A 61 -6.32 -5.20 -14.15
CA SER A 61 -5.73 -6.19 -15.05
C SER A 61 -4.46 -5.65 -15.69
N TYR A 62 -3.36 -6.40 -15.64
CA TYR A 62 -2.12 -6.08 -16.36
C TYR A 62 -2.33 -6.02 -17.87
N LYS A 63 -3.18 -6.89 -18.42
CA LYS A 63 -3.44 -6.96 -19.86
C LYS A 63 -4.11 -5.70 -20.40
N THR A 64 -5.03 -5.12 -19.65
CA THR A 64 -5.86 -4.01 -20.15
C THR A 64 -5.55 -2.68 -19.50
N GLY A 65 -4.88 -2.67 -18.35
CA GLY A 65 -4.66 -1.49 -17.50
C GLY A 65 -5.96 -0.94 -16.91
N LYS A 66 -7.07 -1.68 -16.98
CA LYS A 66 -8.38 -1.22 -16.49
C LYS A 66 -8.71 -1.84 -15.14
N ALA A 67 -9.47 -1.10 -14.34
CA ALA A 67 -10.04 -1.61 -13.11
C ALA A 67 -10.97 -2.79 -13.40
N VAL A 68 -10.82 -3.86 -12.63
CA VAL A 68 -11.62 -5.09 -12.69
C VAL A 68 -12.66 -5.08 -11.59
N SER A 69 -12.26 -4.79 -10.35
CA SER A 69 -13.17 -4.73 -9.21
C SER A 69 -12.61 -3.88 -8.07
N THR A 70 -13.49 -3.36 -7.23
CA THR A 70 -13.14 -2.78 -5.93
C THR A 70 -13.20 -3.88 -4.88
N LEU A 71 -12.05 -4.20 -4.29
CA LEU A 71 -11.93 -5.26 -3.27
C LEU A 71 -12.41 -4.80 -1.90
N LEU A 72 -12.12 -3.53 -1.55
CA LEU A 72 -12.53 -2.88 -0.31
C LEU A 72 -12.83 -1.41 -0.58
N ASP A 73 -13.95 -0.90 -0.08
CA ASP A 73 -14.31 0.52 -0.08
C ASP A 73 -14.64 0.97 1.35
N LEU A 74 -13.75 1.75 1.96
CA LEU A 74 -13.93 2.28 3.32
C LEU A 74 -14.98 3.39 3.42
N ASN A 75 -15.55 3.85 2.29
CA ASN A 75 -16.70 4.75 2.33
C ASN A 75 -17.98 4.04 2.74
N ASP A 76 -18.02 2.70 2.76
CA ASP A 76 -19.11 1.92 3.32
C ASP A 76 -19.13 2.11 4.85
N PRO A 77 -20.25 2.59 5.44
CA PRO A 77 -20.34 2.87 6.88
C PRO A 77 -19.99 1.70 7.80
N LYS A 78 -20.08 0.47 7.32
CA LYS A 78 -19.72 -0.72 8.11
C LYS A 78 -18.22 -0.80 8.43
N TYR A 79 -17.37 -0.11 7.67
CA TYR A 79 -15.91 -0.09 7.85
C TYR A 79 -15.40 1.18 8.53
N LYS A 80 -16.26 1.95 9.19
CA LYS A 80 -15.94 3.23 9.85
C LYS A 80 -14.79 3.18 10.86
N ALA A 81 -14.39 2.00 11.31
CA ALA A 81 -13.27 1.80 12.23
C ALA A 81 -11.93 2.19 11.58
N VAL A 82 -11.81 2.14 10.25
CA VAL A 82 -10.62 2.50 9.48
C VAL A 82 -10.94 3.69 8.59
N GLN A 83 -10.21 4.79 8.75
CA GLN A 83 -10.43 6.00 7.94
C GLN A 83 -9.70 5.94 6.60
N THR A 84 -8.48 5.40 6.61
CA THR A 84 -7.63 5.27 5.43
C THR A 84 -6.72 4.06 5.55
N ILE A 85 -6.43 3.40 4.45
CA ILE A 85 -5.38 2.39 4.33
C ILE A 85 -4.10 3.14 4.00
N GLN A 86 -3.10 3.09 4.89
CA GLN A 86 -1.80 3.69 4.64
C GLN A 86 -0.83 2.67 4.04
N ASP A 87 -0.99 1.40 4.43
CA ASP A 87 -0.28 0.27 3.87
C ASP A 87 -1.11 -1.01 4.04
N TYR A 88 -0.81 -2.07 3.29
CA TYR A 88 -1.52 -3.36 3.40
C TYR A 88 -0.64 -4.51 2.94
N GLU A 89 -0.93 -5.71 3.41
CA GLU A 89 -0.29 -6.95 3.02
C GLU A 89 -1.36 -8.02 2.76
N PHE A 90 -1.24 -8.78 1.69
CA PHE A 90 -2.11 -9.94 1.45
C PHE A 90 -1.65 -11.13 2.29
N SER A 91 -2.60 -11.94 2.75
CA SER A 91 -2.30 -13.30 3.20
C SER A 91 -1.72 -14.13 2.04
N PRO A 92 -0.98 -15.22 2.29
CA PRO A 92 -0.41 -16.05 1.24
C PRO A 92 -1.44 -16.57 0.21
N GLU A 93 -2.66 -16.86 0.67
CA GLU A 93 -3.78 -17.33 -0.18
C GLU A 93 -4.63 -16.17 -0.74
N GLU A 94 -4.26 -14.92 -0.46
CA GLU A 94 -4.97 -13.69 -0.87
C GLU A 94 -6.45 -13.66 -0.49
N ASP A 95 -6.85 -14.47 0.49
CA ASP A 95 -8.20 -14.48 1.05
C ASP A 95 -8.44 -13.39 2.10
N ARG A 96 -7.34 -12.77 2.62
CA ARG A 96 -7.34 -11.67 3.60
C ARG A 96 -6.31 -10.63 3.26
N ILE A 97 -6.50 -9.45 3.83
CA ILE A 97 -5.45 -8.42 3.90
C ILE A 97 -5.26 -7.96 5.34
N LEU A 98 -4.01 -7.66 5.66
CA LEU A 98 -3.58 -6.96 6.87
C LEU A 98 -3.45 -5.48 6.51
N ILE A 99 -4.28 -4.65 7.08
CA ILE A 99 -4.34 -3.22 6.83
C ILE A 99 -3.54 -2.49 7.91
N CYS A 100 -2.65 -1.60 7.52
CA CYS A 100 -1.92 -0.69 8.39
C CYS A 100 -2.53 0.71 8.29
N THR A 101 -2.87 1.29 9.43
CA THR A 101 -3.47 2.63 9.55
C THR A 101 -2.93 3.35 10.80
N ASN A 102 -3.21 4.66 10.92
CA ASN A 102 -2.79 5.46 12.09
C ASN A 102 -1.29 5.34 12.38
N ILE A 103 -0.45 5.39 11.33
CA ILE A 103 1.00 5.29 11.46
C ILE A 103 1.53 6.46 12.29
N ASN A 104 2.22 6.12 13.38
CA ASN A 104 2.93 7.06 14.24
C ASN A 104 4.45 6.80 14.12
N PRO A 105 5.20 7.65 13.40
CA PRO A 105 6.63 7.46 13.20
C PRO A 105 7.41 7.55 14.52
N ILE A 106 8.36 6.62 14.71
CA ILE A 106 9.33 6.65 15.82
C ILE A 106 10.67 7.18 15.28
N TYR A 107 11.17 6.55 14.22
CA TYR A 107 12.38 6.92 13.49
C TYR A 107 12.14 6.78 11.98
N ARG A 108 13.20 6.96 11.19
CA ARG A 108 13.12 6.94 9.71
C ARG A 108 12.41 5.69 9.14
N ARG A 109 12.56 4.52 9.78
CA ARG A 109 12.02 3.24 9.30
C ARG A 109 11.22 2.47 10.35
N SER A 110 11.03 3.04 11.54
CA SER A 110 10.27 2.42 12.61
C SER A 110 9.08 3.27 12.99
N PHE A 111 7.97 2.61 13.22
CA PHE A 111 6.71 3.25 13.57
C PHE A 111 5.85 2.29 14.41
N THR A 112 4.87 2.85 15.09
CA THR A 112 3.71 2.13 15.58
C THR A 112 2.52 2.40 14.67
N ALA A 113 1.60 1.47 14.58
CA ALA A 113 0.38 1.63 13.79
C ALA A 113 -0.75 0.79 14.40
N ASP A 114 -1.97 1.07 13.97
CA ASP A 114 -3.09 0.19 14.22
C ASP A 114 -3.25 -0.75 13.03
N TYR A 115 -3.40 -2.03 13.32
CA TYR A 115 -3.58 -3.04 12.29
C TYR A 115 -4.98 -3.64 12.35
N PHE A 116 -5.53 -3.88 11.16
CA PHE A 116 -6.83 -4.54 10.97
C PHE A 116 -6.69 -5.68 9.98
N VAL A 117 -7.46 -6.73 10.17
CA VAL A 117 -7.59 -7.82 9.21
C VAL A 117 -8.92 -7.71 8.50
N PHE A 118 -8.89 -7.68 7.17
CA PHE A 118 -10.08 -7.75 6.34
C PHE A 118 -10.17 -9.12 5.66
N ASP A 119 -11.28 -9.81 5.86
CA ASP A 119 -11.60 -11.09 5.23
C ASP A 119 -12.48 -10.85 4.00
N PHE A 120 -11.98 -11.22 2.81
CA PHE A 120 -12.68 -10.99 1.55
C PHE A 120 -13.94 -11.85 1.39
N LYS A 121 -13.94 -13.05 1.96
CA LYS A 121 -15.07 -13.98 1.85
C LYS A 121 -16.26 -13.49 2.69
N ASN A 122 -15.98 -13.11 3.93
CA ASN A 122 -17.02 -12.70 4.88
C ASN A 122 -17.32 -11.19 4.82
N LYS A 123 -16.47 -10.42 4.10
CA LYS A 123 -16.51 -8.95 4.07
C LYS A 123 -16.46 -8.35 5.47
N GLU A 124 -15.63 -8.92 6.33
CA GLU A 124 -15.49 -8.57 7.74
C GLU A 124 -14.18 -7.85 7.99
N LEU A 125 -14.21 -6.74 8.70
CA LEU A 125 -13.06 -5.95 9.11
C LEU A 125 -12.96 -6.00 10.64
N LYS A 126 -11.84 -6.51 11.15
CA LYS A 126 -11.60 -6.63 12.60
C LYS A 126 -10.24 -6.04 12.97
N PRO A 127 -10.12 -5.40 14.14
CA PRO A 127 -8.80 -5.04 14.66
C PRO A 127 -7.97 -6.30 14.86
N LEU A 128 -6.66 -6.19 14.62
CA LEU A 128 -5.72 -7.28 14.88
C LEU A 128 -5.58 -7.54 16.37
N SER A 129 -5.58 -6.48 17.18
CA SER A 129 -5.47 -6.52 18.62
C SER A 129 -6.22 -5.35 19.26
N GLU A 130 -6.83 -5.60 20.42
CA GLU A 130 -7.49 -4.57 21.24
C GLU A 130 -6.50 -3.90 22.23
N GLY A 131 -5.27 -4.37 22.31
CA GLY A 131 -4.29 -3.95 23.32
C GLY A 131 -3.48 -2.70 22.96
N GLY A 132 -3.88 -1.92 21.96
CA GLY A 132 -3.17 -0.71 21.51
C GLY A 132 -2.34 -0.90 20.24
N SER A 133 -1.58 0.13 19.86
CA SER A 133 -0.83 0.14 18.60
C SER A 133 0.27 -0.92 18.56
N GLN A 134 0.47 -1.48 17.38
CA GLN A 134 1.40 -2.57 17.12
C GLN A 134 2.55 -2.12 16.20
N ARG A 135 3.53 -3.00 16.04
CA ARG A 135 4.66 -2.86 15.11
C ARG A 135 4.91 -4.16 14.38
N LEU A 136 5.43 -4.08 13.17
CA LEU A 136 5.94 -5.22 12.41
C LEU A 136 4.95 -6.38 12.27
N ALA A 137 3.65 -6.07 12.16
CA ALA A 137 2.65 -7.11 11.98
C ALA A 137 2.84 -7.80 10.62
N THR A 138 2.86 -9.13 10.62
CA THR A 138 3.04 -9.95 9.41
C THR A 138 2.29 -11.28 9.51
N PHE A 139 1.80 -11.77 8.38
CA PHE A 139 1.13 -13.07 8.31
C PHE A 139 2.10 -14.24 8.53
N SER A 140 1.59 -15.32 9.11
CA SER A 140 2.25 -16.62 9.05
C SER A 140 2.23 -17.16 7.61
N PRO A 141 3.13 -18.10 7.24
CA PRO A 141 3.12 -18.72 5.91
C PRO A 141 1.81 -19.43 5.55
N THR A 142 1.01 -19.79 6.53
CA THR A 142 -0.32 -20.40 6.34
C THR A 142 -1.47 -19.38 6.28
N GLY A 143 -1.20 -18.08 6.45
CA GLY A 143 -2.22 -17.02 6.49
C GLY A 143 -3.19 -17.07 7.67
N THR A 144 -3.03 -18.05 8.59
CA THR A 144 -3.98 -18.28 9.69
C THR A 144 -3.65 -17.52 10.97
N LYS A 145 -2.44 -16.97 11.05
CA LYS A 145 -1.94 -16.23 12.21
C LYS A 145 -1.25 -14.95 11.74
N VAL A 146 -1.17 -13.99 12.66
CA VAL A 146 -0.36 -12.77 12.48
C VAL A 146 0.55 -12.63 13.71
N ALA A 147 1.85 -12.48 13.46
CA ALA A 147 2.80 -12.08 14.50
C ALA A 147 2.96 -10.57 14.50
N PHE A 148 3.09 -9.96 15.64
CA PHE A 148 3.33 -8.51 15.80
C PHE A 148 4.06 -8.20 17.10
N VAL A 149 4.59 -6.99 17.20
CA VAL A 149 5.23 -6.48 18.40
C VAL A 149 4.33 -5.42 19.05
N ARG A 150 4.10 -5.54 20.33
CA ARG A 150 3.46 -4.54 21.19
C ARG A 150 4.22 -4.45 22.51
N ASP A 151 4.46 -3.23 23.01
CA ASP A 151 5.19 -2.99 24.26
C ASP A 151 6.54 -3.73 24.32
N ASN A 152 7.27 -3.75 23.19
CA ASN A 152 8.55 -4.44 22.98
C ASN A 152 8.50 -5.98 23.17
N ASN A 153 7.32 -6.58 23.18
CA ASN A 153 7.13 -8.02 23.24
C ASN A 153 6.43 -8.55 22.00
N ILE A 154 6.73 -9.80 21.65
CA ILE A 154 6.14 -10.51 20.51
C ILE A 154 4.81 -11.11 20.94
N PHE A 155 3.81 -10.94 20.07
CA PHE A 155 2.48 -11.52 20.18
C PHE A 155 2.12 -12.29 18.90
N ILE A 156 1.24 -13.25 19.03
CA ILE A 156 0.64 -13.98 17.93
C ILE A 156 -0.88 -13.94 18.08
N ALA A 157 -1.56 -13.40 17.06
CA ALA A 157 -3.00 -13.51 16.90
C ALA A 157 -3.35 -14.71 16.02
N ASP A 158 -4.21 -15.60 16.48
CA ASP A 158 -4.80 -16.69 15.68
C ASP A 158 -6.14 -16.22 15.09
N LEU A 159 -6.16 -16.02 13.77
CA LEU A 159 -7.31 -15.44 13.06
C LEU A 159 -8.51 -16.39 12.97
N ARG A 160 -8.32 -17.69 13.18
CA ARG A 160 -9.40 -18.70 13.15
C ARG A 160 -10.23 -18.65 14.42
N PHE A 161 -9.58 -18.39 15.56
CA PHE A 161 -10.21 -18.45 16.87
C PHE A 161 -10.37 -17.06 17.52
N GLY A 162 -9.78 -16.01 16.91
CA GLY A 162 -9.77 -14.66 17.48
C GLY A 162 -9.01 -14.59 18.81
N SER A 163 -8.02 -15.45 19.01
CA SER A 163 -7.21 -15.49 20.22
C SER A 163 -5.87 -14.79 20.01
N GLU A 164 -5.36 -14.16 21.07
CA GLU A 164 -4.06 -13.52 21.12
C GLU A 164 -3.21 -14.15 22.23
N ILE A 165 -1.94 -14.42 21.92
CA ILE A 165 -0.99 -15.01 22.88
C ILE A 165 0.28 -14.17 22.86
N GLN A 166 0.73 -13.75 24.05
CA GLN A 166 2.04 -13.15 24.23
C GLN A 166 3.12 -14.24 24.26
N ILE A 167 4.20 -14.05 23.49
CA ILE A 167 5.28 -15.02 23.33
C ILE A 167 6.49 -14.66 24.20
N THR A 168 6.86 -13.36 24.24
CA THR A 168 7.97 -12.87 25.05
C THR A 168 7.46 -11.98 26.18
N PHE A 169 8.18 -11.91 27.29
CA PHE A 169 7.77 -11.22 28.53
C PHE A 169 8.86 -10.33 29.13
N ASP A 170 10.00 -10.26 28.47
CA ASP A 170 11.20 -9.56 28.94
C ASP A 170 11.44 -8.23 28.22
N GLY A 171 10.56 -7.86 27.28
CA GLY A 171 10.65 -6.62 26.54
C GLY A 171 10.59 -5.38 27.42
N LYS A 172 11.56 -4.48 27.27
CA LYS A 172 11.65 -3.22 28.01
C LYS A 172 12.09 -2.11 27.09
N PHE A 173 11.48 -0.93 27.25
CA PHE A 173 11.83 0.24 26.47
C PHE A 173 13.32 0.59 26.65
N ASN A 174 14.05 0.79 25.55
CA ASN A 174 15.47 1.08 25.45
C ASN A 174 16.45 0.03 26.03
N GLU A 175 15.97 -1.14 26.46
CA GLU A 175 16.82 -2.20 26.99
C GLU A 175 16.70 -3.46 26.13
N ILE A 176 15.49 -4.05 26.07
CA ILE A 176 15.20 -5.29 25.36
C ILE A 176 14.03 -5.02 24.40
N ILE A 177 14.30 -5.14 23.12
CA ILE A 177 13.31 -4.97 22.05
C ILE A 177 13.23 -6.30 21.31
N ASN A 178 12.17 -7.05 21.53
CA ASN A 178 11.88 -8.30 20.83
C ASN A 178 11.25 -8.06 19.46
#